data_3b4f13daeec7d4d83a99b34811b34661
#
_entry.id   3b4f13daeec7d4d83a99b34811b34661
#
_cell.length_a   1.000
_cell.length_b   1.000
_cell.length_c   1.000
_cell.angle_alpha   90.00
_cell.angle_beta   90.00
_cell.angle_gamma   90.00
#
_symmetry.space_group_name_H-M   'P 1'
#
loop_
_entity.id
_entity.type
_entity.pdbx_description
1 polymer ?
#
loop_
_entity_poly.entity_id
_entity_poly.type
_entity_poly.pdbx_seq_one_letter_code
_entity_poly.pdbx_strand_id
1 'polypeptide(L)'
;MTQPQAILFDMDGTIVDTEPLWEAAEARALADMGTKMTPDMRAQLLGSTLPRMVALLRSFAAHPLDEAVVGQRVEQGVIDLLDEGLPWKVGLRELLEWANSKGIPTAVVTATRRHVASRVLAHAPVTPGFTTAVYGDDVTEGKPSPEGYLMAARLLGVDIASCLIVEDSPVGLQAAQASGGVPVAIKGAASEDFAKNYPYIRELSDLNEEVIEAIMAGECPNFVQEASS
;
A
#
# COMPACT_ATOMS: atom_id res chain seq x y z
N MET A 1 -13.72 14.17 21.51
CA MET A 1 -12.74 13.18 21.01
C MET A 1 -13.15 12.85 19.59
N THR A 2 -12.30 13.16 18.63
CA THR A 2 -12.63 13.06 17.20
C THR A 2 -12.08 11.73 16.66
N GLN A 3 -12.91 10.67 16.76
CA GLN A 3 -12.57 9.40 16.11
C GLN A 3 -12.79 9.52 14.61
N PRO A 4 -11.99 8.86 13.76
CA PRO A 4 -12.24 8.81 12.32
C PRO A 4 -13.54 8.05 12.02
N GLN A 5 -14.23 8.44 10.96
CA GLN A 5 -15.39 7.69 10.46
C GLN A 5 -14.96 6.40 9.73
N ALA A 6 -13.75 6.35 9.20
CA ALA A 6 -13.14 5.16 8.62
C ALA A 6 -11.61 5.28 8.64
N ILE A 7 -10.92 4.14 8.51
CA ILE A 7 -9.49 4.09 8.24
C ILE A 7 -9.28 3.45 6.87
N LEU A 8 -8.62 4.18 5.98
CA LEU A 8 -8.28 3.73 4.64
C LEU A 8 -6.78 3.43 4.60
N PHE A 9 -6.41 2.31 4.04
CA PHE A 9 -5.02 1.87 3.96
C PHE A 9 -4.61 1.69 2.51
N ASP A 10 -3.43 2.13 2.15
CA ASP A 10 -2.72 1.50 1.05
C ASP A 10 -2.35 0.06 1.42
N MET A 11 -1.96 -0.76 0.45
CA MET A 11 -1.63 -2.17 0.65
C MET A 11 -0.13 -2.41 0.71
N ASP A 12 0.53 -2.24 -0.42
CA ASP A 12 1.91 -2.66 -0.67
C ASP A 12 2.91 -1.72 0.02
N GLY A 13 3.63 -2.21 1.03
CA GLY A 13 4.52 -1.38 1.86
C GLY A 13 3.84 -0.77 3.07
N THR A 14 2.52 -0.63 3.08
CA THR A 14 1.72 0.00 4.15
C THR A 14 1.16 -1.01 5.16
N ILE A 15 0.42 -2.02 4.71
CA ILE A 15 -0.15 -3.06 5.60
C ILE A 15 0.57 -4.40 5.48
N VAL A 16 1.24 -4.64 4.37
CA VAL A 16 1.98 -5.86 4.07
C VAL A 16 3.23 -5.53 3.26
N ASP A 17 4.34 -6.20 3.55
CA ASP A 17 5.57 -6.06 2.77
C ASP A 17 5.56 -7.07 1.60
N THR A 18 4.99 -6.68 0.47
CA THR A 18 4.94 -7.49 -0.74
C THR A 18 6.18 -7.35 -1.62
N GLU A 19 7.08 -6.42 -1.31
CA GLU A 19 8.28 -6.13 -2.11
C GLU A 19 9.12 -7.38 -2.43
N PRO A 20 9.41 -8.28 -1.45
CA PRO A 20 10.16 -9.52 -1.75
C PRO A 20 9.45 -10.44 -2.74
N LEU A 21 8.12 -10.47 -2.75
CA LEU A 21 7.33 -11.28 -3.67
C LEU A 21 7.41 -10.74 -5.11
N TRP A 22 7.26 -9.41 -5.24
CA TRP A 22 7.41 -8.75 -6.53
C TRP A 22 8.83 -8.94 -7.07
N GLU A 23 9.86 -8.74 -6.24
CA GLU A 23 11.26 -8.95 -6.63
C GLU A 23 11.51 -10.36 -7.15
N ALA A 24 11.04 -11.38 -6.44
CA ALA A 24 11.21 -12.77 -6.85
C ALA A 24 10.48 -13.08 -8.16
N ALA A 25 9.25 -12.58 -8.32
CA ALA A 25 8.44 -12.75 -9.54
C ALA A 25 9.07 -12.05 -10.76
N GLU A 26 9.56 -10.83 -10.59
CA GLU A 26 10.27 -10.05 -11.61
C GLU A 26 11.56 -10.74 -12.05
N ALA A 27 12.36 -11.20 -11.08
CA ALA A 27 13.61 -11.93 -11.38
C ALA A 27 13.34 -13.21 -12.15
N ARG A 28 12.28 -13.96 -11.80
CA ARG A 28 11.85 -15.16 -12.50
C ARG A 28 11.39 -14.85 -13.93
N ALA A 29 10.54 -13.84 -14.10
CA ALA A 29 10.06 -13.42 -15.41
C ALA A 29 11.21 -12.97 -16.32
N LEU A 30 12.21 -12.25 -15.79
CA LEU A 30 13.39 -11.83 -16.53
C LEU A 30 14.29 -13.01 -16.91
N ALA A 31 14.45 -13.98 -16.00
CA ALA A 31 15.20 -15.21 -16.29
C ALA A 31 14.58 -16.03 -17.42
N ASP A 32 13.24 -16.13 -17.46
CA ASP A 32 12.49 -16.77 -18.55
C ASP A 32 12.71 -16.07 -19.91
N MET A 33 13.07 -14.79 -19.90
CA MET A 33 13.44 -14.00 -21.08
C MET A 33 14.96 -13.98 -21.35
N GLY A 34 15.72 -14.87 -20.71
CA GLY A 34 17.14 -15.11 -20.97
C GLY A 34 18.11 -14.15 -20.30
N THR A 35 17.67 -13.36 -19.31
CA THR A 35 18.52 -12.39 -18.60
C THR A 35 18.43 -12.59 -17.09
N LYS A 36 19.57 -12.51 -16.40
CA LYS A 36 19.63 -12.56 -14.95
C LYS A 36 19.47 -11.16 -14.37
N MET A 37 18.62 -11.00 -13.37
CA MET A 37 18.43 -9.75 -12.64
C MET A 37 19.74 -9.27 -12.00
N THR A 38 20.06 -7.99 -12.17
CA THR A 38 21.20 -7.33 -11.50
C THR A 38 20.71 -6.33 -10.47
N PRO A 39 21.53 -5.91 -9.49
CA PRO A 39 21.15 -4.87 -8.54
C PRO A 39 20.73 -3.55 -9.20
N ASP A 40 21.39 -3.15 -10.29
CA ASP A 40 21.07 -1.91 -11.01
C ASP A 40 19.71 -2.00 -11.74
N MET A 41 19.37 -3.17 -12.29
CA MET A 41 18.04 -3.43 -12.87
C MET A 41 16.97 -3.39 -11.77
N ARG A 42 17.24 -4.03 -10.63
CA ARG A 42 16.35 -4.03 -9.48
C ARG A 42 16.06 -2.61 -8.98
N ALA A 43 17.09 -1.78 -8.84
CA ALA A 43 16.92 -0.39 -8.40
C ALA A 43 16.02 0.43 -9.32
N GLN A 44 15.98 0.12 -10.62
CA GLN A 44 15.11 0.80 -11.59
C GLN A 44 13.65 0.32 -11.53
N LEU A 45 13.42 -0.91 -11.06
CA LEU A 45 12.08 -1.50 -10.94
C LEU A 45 11.37 -1.06 -9.67
N LEU A 46 12.13 -0.75 -8.62
CA LEU A 46 11.59 -0.41 -7.30
C LEU A 46 10.54 0.70 -7.37
N GLY A 47 9.36 0.47 -6.80
CA GLY A 47 8.25 1.43 -6.78
C GLY A 47 7.64 1.74 -8.15
N SER A 48 7.92 0.92 -9.18
CA SER A 48 7.36 1.09 -10.50
C SER A 48 5.90 0.64 -10.57
N THR A 49 5.10 1.34 -11.38
CA THR A 49 3.77 0.84 -11.77
C THR A 49 3.92 -0.40 -12.67
N LEU A 50 2.90 -1.27 -12.69
CA LEU A 50 2.93 -2.49 -13.51
C LEU A 50 3.29 -2.21 -14.99
N PRO A 51 2.71 -1.23 -15.69
CA PRO A 51 3.10 -0.94 -17.07
C PRO A 51 4.57 -0.53 -17.22
N ARG A 52 5.09 0.28 -16.29
CA ARG A 52 6.49 0.70 -16.28
C ARG A 52 7.44 -0.47 -16.00
N MET A 53 7.11 -1.30 -15.03
CA MET A 53 7.87 -2.50 -14.68
C MET A 53 7.94 -3.45 -15.88
N VAL A 54 6.83 -3.72 -16.55
CA VAL A 54 6.79 -4.56 -17.75
C VAL A 54 7.68 -3.99 -18.86
N ALA A 55 7.60 -2.67 -19.11
CA ALA A 55 8.45 -2.02 -20.11
C ALA A 55 9.94 -2.15 -19.78
N LEU A 56 10.32 -1.97 -18.50
CA LEU A 56 11.71 -2.13 -18.03
C LEU A 56 12.19 -3.58 -18.17
N LEU A 57 11.42 -4.55 -17.70
CA LEU A 57 11.78 -5.98 -17.83
C LEU A 57 12.02 -6.38 -19.27
N ARG A 58 11.16 -5.91 -20.19
CA ARG A 58 11.35 -6.15 -21.63
C ARG A 58 12.60 -5.49 -22.19
N SER A 59 12.94 -4.28 -21.70
CA SER A 59 14.16 -3.58 -22.13
C SER A 59 15.45 -4.26 -21.67
N PHE A 60 15.39 -4.98 -20.55
CA PHE A 60 16.53 -5.76 -20.01
C PHE A 60 16.66 -7.15 -20.63
N ALA A 61 15.58 -7.65 -21.24
CA ALA A 61 15.47 -9.02 -21.70
C ALA A 61 16.32 -9.30 -22.95
N ALA A 62 17.01 -10.44 -22.97
CA ALA A 62 17.68 -10.95 -24.18
C ALA A 62 16.67 -11.37 -25.27
N HIS A 63 15.54 -11.93 -24.85
CA HIS A 63 14.45 -12.40 -25.70
C HIS A 63 13.11 -11.89 -25.17
N PRO A 64 12.74 -10.59 -25.41
CA PRO A 64 11.57 -9.99 -24.84
C PRO A 64 10.27 -10.64 -25.34
N LEU A 65 9.41 -10.99 -24.39
CA LEU A 65 8.07 -11.49 -24.65
C LEU A 65 7.08 -10.33 -24.86
N ASP A 66 5.86 -10.65 -25.28
CA ASP A 66 4.76 -9.70 -25.34
C ASP A 66 4.47 -9.07 -23.97
N GLU A 67 4.05 -7.79 -23.96
CA GLU A 67 3.80 -7.03 -22.73
C GLU A 67 2.76 -7.68 -21.83
N ALA A 68 1.66 -8.15 -22.42
CA ALA A 68 0.60 -8.82 -21.67
C ALA A 68 1.10 -10.11 -21.03
N VAL A 69 1.96 -10.86 -21.74
CA VAL A 69 2.55 -12.11 -21.24
C VAL A 69 3.50 -11.83 -20.07
N VAL A 70 4.35 -10.80 -20.17
CA VAL A 70 5.27 -10.42 -19.09
C VAL A 70 4.49 -10.00 -17.85
N GLY A 71 3.50 -9.11 -18.01
CA GLY A 71 2.65 -8.67 -16.90
C GLY A 71 1.96 -9.85 -16.21
N GLN A 72 1.32 -10.74 -16.98
CA GLN A 72 0.65 -11.92 -16.44
C GLN A 72 1.61 -12.86 -15.68
N ARG A 73 2.82 -13.06 -16.19
CA ARG A 73 3.84 -13.93 -15.54
C ARG A 73 4.28 -13.37 -14.20
N VAL A 74 4.53 -12.05 -14.13
CA VAL A 74 4.92 -11.41 -12.87
C VAL A 74 3.77 -11.49 -11.86
N GLU A 75 2.55 -11.12 -12.25
CA GLU A 75 1.39 -11.18 -11.36
C GLU A 75 1.12 -12.63 -10.88
N GLN A 76 1.22 -13.62 -11.78
CA GLN A 76 1.08 -15.03 -11.39
C GLN A 76 2.23 -15.48 -10.47
N GLY A 77 3.45 -15.01 -10.73
CA GLY A 77 4.60 -15.29 -9.87
C GLY A 77 4.43 -14.78 -8.45
N VAL A 78 3.83 -13.58 -8.28
CA VAL A 78 3.45 -13.05 -6.95
C VAL A 78 2.43 -13.96 -6.29
N ILE A 79 1.37 -14.36 -7.02
CA ILE A 79 0.32 -15.24 -6.50
C ILE A 79 0.91 -16.59 -6.04
N ASP A 80 1.79 -17.18 -6.81
CA ASP A 80 2.41 -18.48 -6.51
C ASP A 80 3.25 -18.46 -5.21
N LEU A 81 3.71 -17.27 -4.78
CA LEU A 81 4.51 -17.07 -3.57
C LEU A 81 3.69 -16.74 -2.32
N LEU A 82 2.38 -16.46 -2.45
CA LEU A 82 1.55 -16.05 -1.30
C LEU A 82 1.48 -17.13 -0.21
N ASP A 83 1.51 -18.40 -0.58
CA ASP A 83 1.40 -19.53 0.35
C ASP A 83 2.67 -19.71 1.22
N GLU A 84 3.80 -19.07 0.87
CA GLU A 84 5.03 -19.09 1.67
C GLU A 84 4.93 -18.20 2.92
N GLY A 85 3.87 -17.41 3.05
CA GLY A 85 3.58 -16.51 4.14
C GLY A 85 3.75 -15.04 3.75
N LEU A 86 2.87 -14.19 4.32
CA LEU A 86 2.89 -12.75 4.07
C LEU A 86 3.43 -12.00 5.29
N PRO A 87 4.46 -11.17 5.13
CA PRO A 87 4.98 -10.33 6.21
C PRO A 87 4.06 -9.13 6.43
N TRP A 88 3.00 -9.33 7.20
CA TRP A 88 2.10 -8.25 7.62
C TRP A 88 2.86 -7.26 8.50
N LYS A 89 2.56 -5.98 8.31
CA LYS A 89 3.20 -4.92 9.09
C LYS A 89 2.82 -5.03 10.57
N VAL A 90 3.79 -4.72 11.43
CA VAL A 90 3.63 -4.77 12.89
C VAL A 90 2.52 -3.83 13.33
N GLY A 91 1.60 -4.33 14.16
CA GLY A 91 0.46 -3.58 14.67
C GLY A 91 -0.80 -3.64 13.80
N LEU A 92 -0.76 -4.24 12.59
CA LEU A 92 -1.96 -4.33 11.74
C LEU A 92 -3.11 -5.07 12.41
N ARG A 93 -2.82 -6.22 13.05
CA ARG A 93 -3.83 -7.02 13.74
C ARG A 93 -4.53 -6.21 14.81
N GLU A 94 -3.75 -5.61 15.69
CA GLU A 94 -4.22 -4.84 16.84
C GLU A 94 -5.03 -3.63 16.39
N LEU A 95 -4.59 -2.94 15.35
CA LEU A 95 -5.29 -1.77 14.78
C LEU A 95 -6.64 -2.17 14.17
N LEU A 96 -6.71 -3.28 13.42
CA LEU A 96 -7.97 -3.78 12.85
C LEU A 96 -8.92 -4.28 13.95
N GLU A 97 -8.43 -4.97 14.97
CA GLU A 97 -9.22 -5.42 16.13
C GLU A 97 -9.78 -4.22 16.91
N TRP A 98 -8.97 -3.17 17.13
CA TRP A 98 -9.41 -1.93 17.73
C TRP A 98 -10.48 -1.23 16.86
N ALA A 99 -10.27 -1.04 15.57
CA ALA A 99 -11.25 -0.43 14.68
C ALA A 99 -12.58 -1.19 14.67
N ASN A 100 -12.53 -2.54 14.59
CA ASN A 100 -13.71 -3.39 14.65
C ASN A 100 -14.45 -3.22 16.00
N SER A 101 -13.72 -3.14 17.13
CA SER A 101 -14.32 -2.95 18.46
C SER A 101 -15.04 -1.62 18.63
N LYS A 102 -14.61 -0.59 17.88
CA LYS A 102 -15.20 0.75 17.86
C LYS A 102 -16.28 0.91 16.76
N GLY A 103 -16.48 -0.11 15.93
CA GLY A 103 -17.38 -0.02 14.78
C GLY A 103 -16.87 0.93 13.68
N ILE A 104 -15.56 1.18 13.62
CA ILE A 104 -14.92 2.00 12.58
C ILE A 104 -14.63 1.12 11.38
N PRO A 105 -15.29 1.34 10.22
CA PRO A 105 -15.04 0.56 9.02
C PRO A 105 -13.64 0.84 8.45
N THR A 106 -13.06 -0.17 7.81
CA THR A 106 -11.74 -0.09 7.21
C THR A 106 -11.79 -0.45 5.73
N ALA A 107 -10.99 0.19 4.90
CA ALA A 107 -10.86 -0.17 3.49
C ALA A 107 -9.40 -0.20 3.04
N VAL A 108 -9.13 -1.01 2.02
CA VAL A 108 -7.85 -1.00 1.32
C VAL A 108 -8.01 -0.27 -0.02
N VAL A 109 -7.03 0.57 -0.38
CA VAL A 109 -6.96 1.28 -1.66
C VAL A 109 -5.59 1.06 -2.26
N THR A 110 -5.48 0.16 -3.23
CA THR A 110 -4.20 -0.26 -3.81
C THR A 110 -4.12 -0.03 -5.32
N ALA A 111 -2.91 0.21 -5.82
CA ALA A 111 -2.62 0.20 -7.25
C ALA A 111 -2.56 -1.22 -7.84
N THR A 112 -2.44 -2.24 -6.99
CA THR A 112 -2.40 -3.64 -7.39
C THR A 112 -3.78 -4.10 -7.89
N ARG A 113 -3.79 -4.86 -8.98
CA ARG A 113 -5.02 -5.34 -9.60
C ARG A 113 -5.77 -6.33 -8.69
N ARG A 114 -7.09 -6.35 -8.84
CA ARG A 114 -8.01 -7.17 -8.05
C ARG A 114 -7.59 -8.63 -7.94
N HIS A 115 -7.20 -9.27 -9.04
CA HIS A 115 -6.89 -10.70 -9.05
C HIS A 115 -5.66 -11.08 -8.22
N VAL A 116 -4.71 -10.15 -8.00
CA VAL A 116 -3.58 -10.32 -7.07
C VAL A 116 -3.97 -9.84 -5.67
N ALA A 117 -4.40 -8.58 -5.55
CA ALA A 117 -4.65 -7.96 -4.25
C ALA A 117 -5.73 -8.67 -3.43
N SER A 118 -6.81 -9.18 -4.06
CA SER A 118 -7.83 -9.94 -3.34
C SER A 118 -7.27 -11.24 -2.72
N ARG A 119 -6.29 -11.87 -3.35
CA ARG A 119 -5.61 -13.05 -2.79
C ARG A 119 -4.71 -12.68 -1.62
N VAL A 120 -3.96 -11.57 -1.74
CA VAL A 120 -3.20 -11.04 -0.60
C VAL A 120 -4.14 -10.79 0.59
N LEU A 121 -5.23 -10.06 0.37
CA LEU A 121 -6.19 -9.71 1.43
C LEU A 121 -6.96 -10.90 2.01
N ALA A 122 -7.09 -11.99 1.28
CA ALA A 122 -7.68 -13.24 1.80
C ALA A 122 -6.84 -13.87 2.94
N HIS A 123 -5.56 -13.51 3.03
CA HIS A 123 -4.64 -13.93 4.10
C HIS A 123 -4.56 -12.92 5.26
N ALA A 124 -5.45 -11.90 5.30
CA ALA A 124 -5.44 -10.89 6.36
C ALA A 124 -5.42 -11.52 7.76
N PRO A 125 -4.65 -10.93 8.70
CA PRO A 125 -4.40 -11.58 10.00
C PRO A 125 -5.61 -11.54 10.97
N VAL A 126 -6.74 -10.96 10.53
CA VAL A 126 -7.97 -10.75 11.34
C VAL A 126 -9.21 -11.15 10.58
N THR A 127 -10.22 -11.67 11.29
CA THR A 127 -11.55 -11.97 10.73
C THR A 127 -12.63 -11.34 11.63
N PRO A 128 -13.52 -10.46 11.12
CA PRO A 128 -13.51 -9.93 9.77
C PRO A 128 -12.27 -9.05 9.53
N GLY A 129 -11.75 -9.09 8.30
CA GLY A 129 -10.66 -8.22 7.85
C GLY A 129 -11.16 -6.82 7.50
N PHE A 130 -10.84 -6.37 6.28
CA PHE A 130 -11.28 -5.07 5.79
C PHE A 130 -12.76 -5.10 5.35
N THR A 131 -13.49 -3.99 5.57
CA THR A 131 -14.90 -3.85 5.17
C THR A 131 -15.06 -3.86 3.65
N THR A 132 -14.14 -3.19 2.94
CA THR A 132 -14.13 -3.15 1.46
C THR A 132 -12.71 -2.94 0.94
N ALA A 133 -12.54 -3.05 -0.38
CA ALA A 133 -11.28 -2.72 -1.05
C ALA A 133 -11.56 -2.09 -2.43
N VAL A 134 -10.70 -1.16 -2.82
CA VAL A 134 -10.60 -0.54 -4.15
C VAL A 134 -9.27 -0.95 -4.75
N TYR A 135 -9.30 -1.53 -5.92
CA TYR A 135 -8.16 -2.11 -6.62
C TYR A 135 -7.72 -1.24 -7.80
N GLY A 136 -6.52 -1.46 -8.30
CA GLY A 136 -5.98 -0.68 -9.41
C GLY A 136 -6.79 -0.71 -10.70
N ASP A 137 -7.60 -1.75 -10.89
CA ASP A 137 -8.51 -1.91 -12.04
C ASP A 137 -9.95 -1.42 -11.78
N ASP A 138 -10.25 -0.89 -10.59
CA ASP A 138 -11.53 -0.28 -10.27
C ASP A 138 -11.57 1.23 -10.60
N VAL A 139 -10.41 1.86 -10.80
CA VAL A 139 -10.26 3.29 -11.03
C VAL A 139 -9.82 3.59 -12.46
N THR A 140 -10.20 4.76 -12.95
CA THR A 140 -9.75 5.26 -14.25
C THR A 140 -8.36 5.85 -14.16
N GLU A 141 -8.10 6.60 -13.09
CA GLU A 141 -6.82 7.24 -12.80
C GLU A 141 -6.28 6.75 -11.46
N GLY A 142 -5.13 6.06 -11.51
CA GLY A 142 -4.41 5.62 -10.31
C GLY A 142 -3.74 6.77 -9.56
N LYS A 143 -3.19 6.50 -8.36
CA LYS A 143 -2.41 7.45 -7.56
C LYS A 143 -1.35 8.14 -8.44
N PRO A 144 -1.18 9.48 -8.39
CA PRO A 144 -1.62 10.39 -7.33
C PRO A 144 -3.06 10.96 -7.48
N SER A 145 -3.88 10.44 -8.40
CA SER A 145 -5.31 10.79 -8.44
C SER A 145 -6.00 10.38 -7.14
N PRO A 146 -6.90 11.21 -6.58
CA PRO A 146 -7.64 10.87 -5.37
C PRO A 146 -8.78 9.87 -5.59
N GLU A 147 -9.01 9.42 -6.84
CA GLU A 147 -10.18 8.65 -7.26
C GLU A 147 -10.41 7.42 -6.38
N GLY A 148 -9.35 6.66 -6.07
CA GLY A 148 -9.44 5.44 -5.28
C GLY A 148 -9.90 5.70 -3.84
N TYR A 149 -9.36 6.72 -3.17
CA TYR A 149 -9.75 7.08 -1.80
C TYR A 149 -11.16 7.64 -1.73
N LEU A 150 -11.54 8.48 -2.70
CA LEU A 150 -12.92 8.98 -2.82
C LEU A 150 -13.91 7.85 -3.09
N MET A 151 -13.53 6.85 -3.89
CA MET A 151 -14.34 5.66 -4.13
C MET A 151 -14.51 4.83 -2.85
N ALA A 152 -13.43 4.59 -2.10
CA ALA A 152 -13.48 3.85 -0.84
C ALA A 152 -14.42 4.52 0.19
N ALA A 153 -14.32 5.84 0.37
CA ALA A 153 -15.20 6.60 1.26
C ALA A 153 -16.67 6.49 0.83
N ARG A 154 -16.96 6.57 -0.47
CA ARG A 154 -18.32 6.36 -1.01
C ARG A 154 -18.84 4.96 -0.74
N LEU A 155 -18.02 3.92 -0.93
CA LEU A 155 -18.41 2.52 -0.66
C LEU A 155 -18.71 2.28 0.82
N LEU A 156 -18.01 2.98 1.71
CA LEU A 156 -18.24 2.92 3.16
C LEU A 156 -19.39 3.83 3.63
N GLY A 157 -19.85 4.77 2.80
CA GLY A 157 -20.89 5.72 3.14
C GLY A 157 -20.44 6.78 4.16
N VAL A 158 -19.16 7.18 4.12
CA VAL A 158 -18.53 8.13 5.05
C VAL A 158 -18.01 9.38 4.32
N ASP A 159 -17.81 10.48 5.08
CA ASP A 159 -17.14 11.67 4.56
C ASP A 159 -15.63 11.45 4.53
N ILE A 160 -15.01 11.64 3.36
CA ILE A 160 -13.57 11.51 3.18
C ILE A 160 -12.78 12.42 4.13
N ALA A 161 -13.27 13.63 4.41
CA ALA A 161 -12.63 14.57 5.33
C ALA A 161 -12.54 14.05 6.78
N SER A 162 -13.34 13.03 7.11
CA SER A 162 -13.32 12.34 8.40
C SER A 162 -12.62 10.98 8.35
N CYS A 163 -11.92 10.67 7.26
CA CYS A 163 -11.18 9.40 7.11
C CYS A 163 -9.69 9.61 7.40
N LEU A 164 -9.13 8.72 8.24
CA LEU A 164 -7.69 8.56 8.38
C LEU A 164 -7.17 7.75 7.19
N ILE A 165 -6.09 8.18 6.53
CA ILE A 165 -5.52 7.49 5.38
C ILE A 165 -4.05 7.18 5.66
N VAL A 166 -3.68 5.90 5.69
CA VAL A 166 -2.31 5.45 5.95
C VAL A 166 -1.65 5.04 4.65
N GLU A 167 -0.45 5.61 4.39
CA GLU A 167 0.29 5.49 3.14
C GLU A 167 1.79 5.50 3.36
N ASP A 168 2.54 4.77 2.52
CA ASP A 168 4.00 4.69 2.60
C ASP A 168 4.71 5.41 1.44
N SER A 169 3.99 5.73 0.35
CA SER A 169 4.56 6.24 -0.90
C SER A 169 4.26 7.72 -1.15
N PRO A 170 5.16 8.46 -1.85
CA PRO A 170 4.91 9.86 -2.20
C PRO A 170 3.65 10.06 -3.05
N VAL A 171 3.41 9.18 -4.02
CA VAL A 171 2.24 9.29 -4.92
C VAL A 171 0.94 8.96 -4.18
N GLY A 172 1.00 8.05 -3.22
CA GLY A 172 -0.14 7.70 -2.39
C GLY A 172 -0.49 8.79 -1.38
N LEU A 173 0.52 9.38 -0.71
CA LEU A 173 0.33 10.53 0.19
C LEU A 173 -0.24 11.74 -0.55
N GLN A 174 0.20 11.99 -1.80
CA GLN A 174 -0.39 13.03 -2.65
C GLN A 174 -1.85 12.73 -2.99
N ALA A 175 -2.18 11.47 -3.31
CA ALA A 175 -3.56 11.05 -3.57
C ALA A 175 -4.44 11.21 -2.32
N ALA A 176 -3.95 10.80 -1.15
CA ALA A 176 -4.62 10.96 0.13
C ALA A 176 -4.91 12.44 0.45
N GLN A 177 -3.91 13.30 0.29
CA GLN A 177 -4.06 14.74 0.48
C GLN A 177 -5.05 15.35 -0.53
N ALA A 178 -4.94 14.99 -1.81
CA ALA A 178 -5.82 15.47 -2.87
C ALA A 178 -7.29 15.03 -2.67
N SER A 179 -7.52 13.91 -1.99
CA SER A 179 -8.87 13.43 -1.65
C SER A 179 -9.58 14.29 -0.60
N GLY A 180 -8.83 15.07 0.18
CA GLY A 180 -9.32 15.83 1.33
C GLY A 180 -9.41 15.01 2.63
N GLY A 181 -8.94 13.76 2.64
CA GLY A 181 -8.82 12.94 3.84
C GLY A 181 -7.63 13.36 4.72
N VAL A 182 -7.43 12.69 5.84
CA VAL A 182 -6.36 12.95 6.81
C VAL A 182 -5.20 11.96 6.56
N PRO A 183 -4.14 12.37 5.83
CA PRO A 183 -3.03 11.48 5.49
C PRO A 183 -2.09 11.26 6.69
N VAL A 184 -1.62 10.03 6.84
CA VAL A 184 -0.56 9.61 7.75
C VAL A 184 0.49 8.86 6.95
N ALA A 185 1.71 9.33 6.99
CA ALA A 185 2.82 8.64 6.38
C ALA A 185 3.34 7.53 7.31
N ILE A 186 3.48 6.32 6.78
CA ILE A 186 4.19 5.22 7.43
C ILE A 186 5.56 5.01 6.79
N LYS A 187 6.53 4.54 7.55
CA LYS A 187 7.87 4.20 7.04
C LYS A 187 7.78 3.19 5.89
N GLY A 188 8.24 3.60 4.71
CA GLY A 188 8.18 2.78 3.49
C GLY A 188 8.92 3.43 2.33
N ALA A 189 8.26 3.56 1.18
CA ALA A 189 8.84 4.06 -0.06
C ALA A 189 9.09 5.58 -0.08
N ALA A 190 8.37 6.37 0.73
CA ALA A 190 8.62 7.80 0.85
C ALA A 190 9.93 8.06 1.63
N SER A 191 10.75 9.00 1.14
CA SER A 191 11.90 9.46 1.91
C SER A 191 11.42 10.16 3.20
N GLU A 192 12.24 10.09 4.27
CA GLU A 192 11.89 10.76 5.53
C GLU A 192 11.67 12.27 5.35
N ASP A 193 12.43 12.93 4.47
CA ASP A 193 12.25 14.36 4.19
C ASP A 193 10.90 14.67 3.53
N PHE A 194 10.39 13.79 2.69
CA PHE A 194 9.05 13.92 2.12
C PHE A 194 7.96 13.63 3.15
N ALA A 195 8.14 12.56 3.93
CA ALA A 195 7.18 12.11 4.94
C ALA A 195 6.99 13.11 6.09
N LYS A 196 8.00 13.94 6.41
CA LYS A 196 7.91 15.01 7.44
C LYS A 196 6.82 16.06 7.20
N ASN A 197 6.27 16.14 6.00
CA ASN A 197 5.14 17.04 5.70
C ASN A 197 3.80 16.49 6.20
N TYR A 198 3.79 15.28 6.77
CA TYR A 198 2.61 14.56 7.24
C TYR A 198 2.85 14.07 8.68
N PRO A 199 1.80 13.74 9.47
CA PRO A 199 1.95 12.87 10.62
C PRO A 199 2.67 11.59 10.19
N TYR A 200 3.79 11.26 10.87
CA TYR A 200 4.66 10.17 10.44
C TYR A 200 4.80 9.12 11.54
N ILE A 201 4.58 7.86 11.17
CA ILE A 201 4.73 6.69 12.03
C ILE A 201 5.76 5.72 11.45
N ARG A 202 6.35 4.90 12.30
CA ARG A 202 7.29 3.85 11.88
C ARG A 202 6.59 2.54 11.59
N GLU A 203 5.62 2.20 12.43
CA GLU A 203 4.84 0.97 12.39
C GLU A 203 3.37 1.27 12.66
N LEU A 204 2.47 0.38 12.25
CA LEU A 204 1.04 0.55 12.55
C LEU A 204 0.73 0.46 14.03
N SER A 205 1.59 -0.17 14.83
CA SER A 205 1.50 -0.17 16.29
C SER A 205 1.63 1.22 16.94
N ASP A 206 2.18 2.19 16.23
CA ASP A 206 2.25 3.59 16.69
C ASP A 206 0.86 4.28 16.64
N LEU A 207 -0.08 3.75 15.84
CA LEU A 207 -1.46 4.26 15.72
C LEU A 207 -2.37 3.70 16.82
N ASN A 208 -2.12 4.09 18.05
CA ASN A 208 -3.06 3.84 19.15
C ASN A 208 -4.19 4.90 19.16
N GLU A 209 -5.21 4.70 20.02
CA GLU A 209 -6.38 5.58 20.09
C GLU A 209 -6.01 7.05 20.35
N GLU A 210 -5.07 7.33 21.26
CA GLU A 210 -4.62 8.68 21.59
C GLU A 210 -3.96 9.38 20.42
N VAL A 211 -3.08 8.68 19.69
CA VAL A 211 -2.39 9.17 18.51
C VAL A 211 -3.36 9.43 17.36
N ILE A 212 -4.30 8.52 17.15
CA ILE A 212 -5.35 8.69 16.12
C ILE A 212 -6.20 9.92 16.43
N GLU A 213 -6.64 10.12 17.67
CA GLU A 213 -7.44 11.28 18.09
C GLU A 213 -6.65 12.59 17.91
N ALA A 214 -5.36 12.62 18.27
CA ALA A 214 -4.49 13.78 18.08
C ALA A 214 -4.35 14.14 16.60
N ILE A 215 -4.11 13.15 15.72
CA ILE A 215 -4.02 13.36 14.27
C ILE A 215 -5.35 13.89 13.72
N MET A 216 -6.48 13.30 14.12
CA MET A 216 -7.80 13.75 13.68
C MET A 216 -8.16 15.16 14.21
N ALA A 217 -7.53 15.62 15.29
CA ALA A 217 -7.63 16.99 15.81
C ALA A 217 -6.70 17.97 15.07
N GLY A 218 -5.89 17.52 14.13
CA GLY A 218 -4.94 18.33 13.36
C GLY A 218 -3.57 18.47 14.00
N GLU A 219 -3.27 17.66 15.01
CA GLU A 219 -1.92 17.56 15.56
C GLU A 219 -1.03 16.71 14.65
N CYS A 220 0.28 16.94 14.68
CA CYS A 220 1.25 16.22 13.86
C CYS A 220 2.26 15.49 14.75
N PRO A 221 1.87 14.37 15.38
CA PRO A 221 2.81 13.57 16.14
C PRO A 221 3.88 13.02 15.19
N ASN A 222 5.15 13.17 15.58
CA ASN A 222 6.28 12.73 14.76
C ASN A 222 7.20 11.83 15.59
N PHE A 223 7.14 10.53 15.31
CA PHE A 223 7.89 9.49 16.04
C PHE A 223 9.37 9.36 15.59
N VAL A 224 9.83 10.20 14.65
CA VAL A 224 11.25 10.17 14.17
C VAL A 224 12.22 10.72 15.22
N GLN A 225 11.78 11.59 16.12
CA GLN A 225 12.69 12.36 16.99
C GLN A 225 13.21 11.62 18.24
N GLU A 226 12.66 10.46 18.62
CA GLU A 226 13.04 9.80 19.89
C GLU A 226 14.22 8.81 19.79
N ALA A 227 14.85 8.63 18.63
CA ALA A 227 15.95 7.67 18.44
C ALA A 227 17.37 8.29 18.55
N SER A 228 17.50 9.52 19.09
CA SER A 228 18.78 10.23 19.27
C SER A 228 19.01 10.62 20.72
N SER A 229 18.85 9.68 21.65
CA SER A 229 19.26 9.86 23.06
C SER A 229 20.08 8.68 23.52
#